data_d97c97133ffd0d277551b49761907ba7
#
_entry.id   d97c97133ffd0d277551b49761907ba7
#
_cell.length_a   1.000
_cell.length_b   1.000
_cell.length_c   1.000
_cell.angle_alpha   90.00
_cell.angle_beta   90.00
_cell.angle_gamma   90.00
#
_symmetry.space_group_name_H-M   'P 1'
#
loop_
_entity.id
_entity.type
_entity.pdbx_description
1 polymer ?
#
loop_
_entity_poly.entity_id
_entity_poly.type
_entity_poly.pdbx_seq_one_letter_code
_entity_poly.pdbx_strand_id
1 'polypeptide(L)'
;MIIAIVGASGFIGKHLTAYLSAKGHEVICISRNVISKQEELALVLSKSRIVINLAGAPINQRWTDGNCRVIFDSRVYTTKILVDAINSLEHKPELFISTSAVGYYPYNRTVDESWKGSLGGLLSNVTTVWEYEALKVSSDTRLVIMRLGMVMSFFGGVFPRMFASRRFGVVFTMGSGRQMFPWIDIRDVIRAIEMIISTPTMKGTYNFVAPERISQNRFVHKVAKHFGCLIHFHVPAFVLKLIMGESSELLLKGQSVVPKRLIESGFKYIAPQVDDFLRKPDTSTVKNIDFNRYVGKWYEVARYDNRFERGLIMATANYSLVGRYIKIENAGVEEKTGKYRVAHGKAVVSKLNGSRLRVSFFPFIYSDYNILELDETSYSYAVIGSNSYKYLWILSRSPHLKDEVKQLLLKKLEKRGYDISQLLWMK
;
A
#
# COMPACT_ATOMS: atom_id res chain seq x y z
N MET A 1 -5.31 -9.82 17.97
CA MET A 1 -4.11 -9.47 18.77
C MET A 1 -3.85 -8.00 18.66
N ILE A 2 -3.15 -7.39 19.65
CA ILE A 2 -2.80 -5.96 19.65
C ILE A 2 -1.45 -5.79 18.96
N ILE A 3 -1.39 -4.88 17.99
CA ILE A 3 -0.20 -4.57 17.18
C ILE A 3 0.06 -3.07 17.25
N ALA A 4 1.21 -2.66 17.77
CA ALA A 4 1.63 -1.27 17.79
C ALA A 4 2.43 -0.93 16.53
N ILE A 5 2.08 0.17 15.86
CA ILE A 5 2.75 0.62 14.63
C ILE A 5 3.26 2.05 14.81
N VAL A 6 4.59 2.20 14.76
CA VAL A 6 5.24 3.51 14.66
C VAL A 6 5.33 3.90 13.19
N GLY A 7 4.96 5.13 12.86
CA GLY A 7 4.89 5.58 11.46
C GLY A 7 3.63 5.14 10.71
N ALA A 8 2.56 4.80 11.43
CA ALA A 8 1.25 4.40 10.89
C ALA A 8 0.63 5.43 9.91
N SER A 9 0.92 6.72 10.07
CA SER A 9 0.47 7.80 9.17
C SER A 9 1.22 7.86 7.84
N GLY A 10 2.34 7.14 7.72
CA GLY A 10 3.15 7.05 6.50
C GLY A 10 2.49 6.22 5.41
N PHE A 11 3.12 6.17 4.21
CA PHE A 11 2.57 5.43 3.08
C PHE A 11 2.38 3.94 3.39
N ILE A 12 3.43 3.23 3.81
CA ILE A 12 3.33 1.80 4.17
C ILE A 12 2.44 1.61 5.40
N GLY A 13 2.59 2.49 6.40
CA GLY A 13 1.84 2.41 7.64
C GLY A 13 0.33 2.46 7.47
N LYS A 14 -0.18 3.35 6.61
CA LYS A 14 -1.62 3.42 6.29
C LYS A 14 -2.16 2.15 5.68
N HIS A 15 -1.46 1.60 4.68
CA HIS A 15 -1.83 0.33 4.04
C HIS A 15 -1.81 -0.83 5.04
N LEU A 16 -0.74 -0.92 5.86
CA LEU A 16 -0.59 -1.98 6.84
C LEU A 16 -1.66 -1.90 7.94
N THR A 17 -1.92 -0.69 8.46
CA THR A 17 -2.99 -0.46 9.45
C THR A 17 -4.35 -0.89 8.91
N ALA A 18 -4.71 -0.45 7.71
CA ALA A 18 -5.98 -0.80 7.09
C ALA A 18 -6.10 -2.32 6.87
N TYR A 19 -5.04 -2.96 6.39
CA TYR A 19 -4.99 -4.40 6.16
C TYR A 19 -5.15 -5.20 7.45
N LEU A 20 -4.34 -4.90 8.48
CA LEU A 20 -4.38 -5.62 9.75
C LEU A 20 -5.70 -5.43 10.49
N SER A 21 -6.26 -4.22 10.47
CA SER A 21 -7.60 -3.97 11.03
C SER A 21 -8.70 -4.72 10.27
N ALA A 22 -8.62 -4.82 8.94
CA ALA A 22 -9.56 -5.61 8.14
C ALA A 22 -9.48 -7.11 8.45
N LYS A 23 -8.30 -7.60 8.88
CA LYS A 23 -8.05 -8.99 9.32
C LYS A 23 -8.46 -9.23 10.79
N GLY A 24 -9.02 -8.24 11.49
CA GLY A 24 -9.50 -8.38 12.87
C GLY A 24 -8.44 -8.17 13.94
N HIS A 25 -7.30 -7.53 13.61
CA HIS A 25 -6.31 -7.12 14.60
C HIS A 25 -6.65 -5.75 15.17
N GLU A 26 -6.39 -5.55 16.45
CA GLU A 26 -6.39 -4.23 17.06
C GLU A 26 -5.05 -3.54 16.77
N VAL A 27 -5.10 -2.38 16.11
CA VAL A 27 -3.90 -1.64 15.72
C VAL A 27 -3.81 -0.34 16.50
N ILE A 28 -2.72 -0.20 17.28
CA ILE A 28 -2.39 1.03 18.00
C ILE A 28 -1.36 1.83 17.19
N CYS A 29 -1.76 3.02 16.75
CA CYS A 29 -0.89 3.92 16.00
C CYS A 29 -0.05 4.78 16.96
N ILE A 30 1.25 4.53 17.05
CA ILE A 30 2.17 5.30 17.89
C ILE A 30 2.58 6.57 17.15
N SER A 31 2.19 7.73 17.70
CA SER A 31 2.56 9.05 17.19
C SER A 31 3.93 9.50 17.73
N ARG A 32 4.49 10.57 17.15
CA ARG A 32 5.73 11.20 17.66
C ARG A 32 5.56 11.72 19.09
N ASN A 33 4.37 12.20 19.44
CA ASN A 33 4.07 12.68 20.77
C ASN A 33 4.13 11.55 21.82
N VAL A 34 3.65 10.35 21.47
CA VAL A 34 3.76 9.15 22.33
C VAL A 34 5.22 8.71 22.50
N ILE A 35 6.01 8.73 21.41
CA ILE A 35 7.44 8.38 21.45
C ILE A 35 8.23 9.29 22.39
N SER A 36 7.88 10.57 22.49
CA SER A 36 8.55 11.54 23.37
C SER A 36 8.20 11.43 24.84
N LYS A 37 7.19 10.60 25.19
CA LYS A 37 6.69 10.41 26.56
C LYS A 37 6.93 8.95 26.98
N GLN A 38 7.96 8.73 27.76
CA GLN A 38 8.44 7.40 28.11
C GLN A 38 7.36 6.52 28.78
N GLU A 39 6.59 7.06 29.73
CA GLU A 39 5.53 6.31 30.41
C GLU A 39 4.38 5.91 29.48
N GLU A 40 3.93 6.85 28.63
CA GLU A 40 2.86 6.59 27.66
C GLU A 40 3.30 5.54 26.62
N LEU A 41 4.56 5.61 26.15
CA LEU A 41 5.15 4.64 25.26
C LEU A 41 5.23 3.26 25.91
N ALA A 42 5.76 3.17 27.12
CA ALA A 42 5.85 1.92 27.87
C ALA A 42 4.46 1.27 28.07
N LEU A 43 3.44 2.06 28.41
CA LEU A 43 2.07 1.59 28.58
C LEU A 43 1.48 1.02 27.26
N VAL A 44 1.76 1.64 26.12
CA VAL A 44 1.30 1.14 24.83
C VAL A 44 2.04 -0.15 24.46
N LEU A 45 3.36 -0.18 24.64
CA LEU A 45 4.19 -1.33 24.30
C LEU A 45 3.90 -2.56 25.17
N SER A 46 3.61 -2.38 26.47
CA SER A 46 3.27 -3.48 27.39
C SER A 46 1.97 -4.19 27.02
N LYS A 47 1.02 -3.49 26.36
CA LYS A 47 -0.23 -4.06 25.86
C LYS A 47 -0.07 -4.74 24.49
N SER A 48 1.03 -4.47 23.80
CA SER A 48 1.22 -4.87 22.41
C SER A 48 1.97 -6.19 22.31
N ARG A 49 1.38 -7.16 21.63
CA ARG A 49 2.05 -8.42 21.32
C ARG A 49 3.13 -8.25 20.26
N ILE A 50 2.93 -7.29 19.34
CA ILE A 50 3.81 -7.04 18.20
C ILE A 50 4.06 -5.54 18.10
N VAL A 51 5.30 -5.17 17.83
CA VAL A 51 5.73 -3.79 17.58
C VAL A 51 6.33 -3.71 16.17
N ILE A 52 5.85 -2.78 15.36
CA ILE A 52 6.32 -2.56 13.98
C ILE A 52 6.81 -1.13 13.86
N ASN A 53 8.09 -0.94 13.59
CA ASN A 53 8.71 0.36 13.39
C ASN A 53 8.86 0.67 11.90
N LEU A 54 7.99 1.54 11.38
CA LEU A 54 8.03 2.10 10.02
C LEU A 54 8.43 3.57 10.02
N ALA A 55 8.97 4.09 11.13
CA ALA A 55 9.34 5.49 11.24
C ALA A 55 10.51 5.84 10.30
N GLY A 56 10.40 6.99 9.65
CA GLY A 56 11.46 7.53 8.81
C GLY A 56 11.02 8.81 8.10
N ALA A 57 11.81 9.85 8.20
CA ALA A 57 11.59 11.07 7.41
C ALA A 57 11.84 10.79 5.92
N PRO A 58 11.18 11.54 5.00
CA PRO A 58 11.42 11.42 3.57
C PRO A 58 12.89 11.62 3.20
N ILE A 59 13.44 10.75 2.36
CA ILE A 59 14.83 10.84 1.88
C ILE A 59 14.97 11.59 0.55
N ASN A 60 13.86 11.82 -0.14
CA ASN A 60 13.78 12.49 -1.44
C ASN A 60 13.79 14.03 -1.32
N GLN A 61 14.64 14.55 -0.46
CA GLN A 61 14.89 15.98 -0.24
C GLN A 61 16.38 16.26 -0.45
N ARG A 62 16.77 17.52 -0.58
CA ARG A 62 18.16 17.89 -0.71
C ARG A 62 18.92 17.52 0.58
N TRP A 63 20.07 16.84 0.47
CA TRP A 63 20.84 16.39 1.62
C TRP A 63 21.74 17.51 2.15
N THR A 64 21.13 18.48 2.81
CA THR A 64 21.82 19.46 3.67
C THR A 64 22.09 18.81 5.02
N ASP A 65 23.04 19.36 5.80
CA ASP A 65 23.37 18.83 7.14
C ASP A 65 22.13 18.70 8.02
N GLY A 66 21.24 19.69 8.01
CA GLY A 66 19.99 19.65 8.75
C GLY A 66 19.07 18.51 8.30
N ASN A 67 18.89 18.33 6.98
CA ASN A 67 18.08 17.26 6.44
C ASN A 67 18.70 15.88 6.67
N CYS A 68 20.02 15.74 6.56
CA CYS A 68 20.74 14.52 6.87
C CYS A 68 20.55 14.13 8.33
N ARG A 69 20.62 15.09 9.25
CA ARG A 69 20.32 14.86 10.68
C ARG A 69 18.90 14.39 10.88
N VAL A 70 17.90 15.03 10.30
CA VAL A 70 16.49 14.60 10.37
C VAL A 70 16.28 13.19 9.81
N ILE A 71 16.94 12.84 8.70
CA ILE A 71 16.92 11.50 8.11
C ILE A 71 17.50 10.47 9.08
N PHE A 72 18.63 10.78 9.71
CA PHE A 72 19.30 9.92 10.68
C PHE A 72 18.45 9.75 11.95
N ASP A 73 18.09 10.86 12.59
CA ASP A 73 17.41 10.88 13.88
C ASP A 73 16.04 10.17 13.82
N SER A 74 15.26 10.43 12.76
CA SER A 74 13.95 9.79 12.58
C SER A 74 14.00 8.27 12.46
N ARG A 75 15.16 7.69 12.21
CA ARG A 75 15.41 6.24 12.11
C ARG A 75 16.14 5.70 13.32
N VAL A 76 17.33 6.21 13.55
CA VAL A 76 18.25 5.69 14.57
C VAL A 76 17.75 5.99 15.96
N TYR A 77 17.44 7.27 16.29
CA TYR A 77 16.97 7.62 17.63
C TYR A 77 15.58 7.06 17.92
N THR A 78 14.68 7.05 16.93
CA THR A 78 13.37 6.43 17.13
C THR A 78 13.51 4.94 17.42
N THR A 79 14.38 4.23 16.72
CA THR A 79 14.63 2.79 16.97
C THR A 79 15.25 2.57 18.33
N LYS A 80 16.24 3.40 18.71
CA LYS A 80 16.86 3.35 20.03
C LYS A 80 15.82 3.52 21.14
N ILE A 81 14.98 4.54 21.08
CA ILE A 81 13.93 4.78 22.10
C ILE A 81 12.98 3.57 22.21
N LEU A 82 12.57 3.01 21.07
CA LEU A 82 11.68 1.84 21.06
C LEU A 82 12.37 0.61 21.68
N VAL A 83 13.63 0.36 21.35
CA VAL A 83 14.40 -0.77 21.88
C VAL A 83 14.64 -0.60 23.38
N ASP A 84 15.03 0.59 23.84
CA ASP A 84 15.23 0.90 25.26
C ASP A 84 13.90 0.70 26.03
N ALA A 85 12.78 1.18 25.48
CA ALA A 85 11.46 1.00 26.08
C ALA A 85 11.02 -0.48 26.11
N ILE A 86 11.20 -1.25 25.01
CA ILE A 86 10.90 -2.68 24.98
C ILE A 86 11.74 -3.43 26.03
N ASN A 87 13.03 -3.13 26.13
CA ASN A 87 13.94 -3.81 27.04
C ASN A 87 13.62 -3.54 28.51
N SER A 88 13.04 -2.37 28.83
CA SER A 88 12.66 -2.01 30.20
C SER A 88 11.36 -2.67 30.67
N LEU A 89 10.55 -3.27 29.78
CA LEU A 89 9.30 -3.91 30.15
C LEU A 89 9.55 -5.25 30.87
N GLU A 90 8.72 -5.57 31.86
CA GLU A 90 8.68 -6.89 32.49
C GLU A 90 8.17 -7.93 31.47
N HIS A 91 7.04 -7.64 30.83
CA HIS A 91 6.48 -8.47 29.76
C HIS A 91 6.73 -7.82 28.41
N LYS A 92 7.66 -8.39 27.66
CA LYS A 92 8.11 -7.85 26.37
C LYS A 92 7.20 -8.29 25.22
N PRO A 93 7.07 -7.48 24.17
CA PRO A 93 6.44 -7.92 22.92
C PRO A 93 7.12 -9.18 22.35
N GLU A 94 6.32 -10.10 21.80
CA GLU A 94 6.85 -11.34 21.20
C GLU A 94 7.65 -11.07 19.91
N LEU A 95 7.33 -9.99 19.20
CA LEU A 95 7.91 -9.64 17.90
C LEU A 95 8.16 -8.14 17.78
N PHE A 96 9.39 -7.79 17.42
CA PHE A 96 9.77 -6.46 16.97
C PHE A 96 10.17 -6.52 15.49
N ILE A 97 9.42 -5.84 14.60
CA ILE A 97 9.76 -5.67 13.20
C ILE A 97 10.33 -4.27 13.02
N SER A 98 11.60 -4.17 12.67
CA SER A 98 12.27 -2.89 12.40
C SER A 98 12.54 -2.72 10.92
N THR A 99 12.15 -1.57 10.36
CA THR A 99 12.48 -1.23 8.99
C THR A 99 13.96 -0.89 8.85
N SER A 100 14.53 -1.25 7.73
CA SER A 100 15.81 -0.82 7.18
C SER A 100 15.65 -0.59 5.68
N ALA A 101 16.71 -0.45 4.92
CA ALA A 101 16.65 -0.23 3.49
C ALA A 101 17.76 -0.96 2.73
N VAL A 102 17.53 -1.25 1.45
CA VAL A 102 18.57 -1.81 0.54
C VAL A 102 19.78 -0.89 0.36
N GLY A 103 19.70 0.36 0.83
CA GLY A 103 20.85 1.26 0.95
C GLY A 103 22.02 0.73 1.78
N TYR A 104 21.79 -0.32 2.56
CA TYR A 104 22.82 -1.11 3.26
C TYR A 104 23.83 -1.76 2.29
N TYR A 105 23.42 -2.07 1.06
CA TYR A 105 24.15 -2.89 0.09
C TYR A 105 24.96 -2.06 -0.92
N PRO A 106 26.05 -2.66 -1.50
CA PRO A 106 26.83 -2.07 -2.58
C PRO A 106 26.07 -1.94 -3.90
N TYR A 107 26.54 -1.02 -4.76
CA TYR A 107 25.95 -0.79 -6.08
C TYR A 107 26.52 -1.72 -7.18
N ASN A 108 27.69 -2.30 -6.96
CA ASN A 108 28.50 -2.91 -8.01
C ASN A 108 28.42 -4.45 -8.10
N ARG A 109 27.60 -5.07 -7.28
CA ARG A 109 27.41 -6.53 -7.27
C ARG A 109 26.00 -6.94 -6.88
N THR A 110 25.65 -8.17 -7.20
CA THR A 110 24.41 -8.79 -6.72
C THR A 110 24.63 -9.36 -5.32
N VAL A 111 23.70 -9.08 -4.43
CA VAL A 111 23.80 -9.46 -3.01
C VAL A 111 22.45 -10.00 -2.50
N ASP A 112 22.53 -10.81 -1.45
CA ASP A 112 21.41 -11.27 -0.65
C ASP A 112 21.62 -10.93 0.83
N GLU A 113 20.79 -11.47 1.72
CA GLU A 113 20.82 -11.19 3.17
C GLU A 113 22.08 -11.71 3.86
N SER A 114 22.85 -12.61 3.24
CA SER A 114 24.10 -13.14 3.80
C SER A 114 25.26 -12.14 3.71
N TRP A 115 25.12 -11.12 2.85
CA TRP A 115 26.18 -10.13 2.67
C TRP A 115 26.39 -9.29 3.95
N LYS A 116 27.68 -9.18 4.34
CA LYS A 116 28.13 -8.38 5.49
C LYS A 116 29.18 -7.38 5.04
N GLY A 117 29.04 -6.15 5.45
CA GLY A 117 30.02 -5.09 5.16
C GLY A 117 29.41 -3.70 5.25
N SER A 118 30.23 -2.69 5.38
CA SER A 118 29.86 -1.27 5.28
C SER A 118 30.55 -0.65 4.08
N LEU A 119 29.87 0.24 3.38
CA LEU A 119 30.36 0.81 2.13
C LEU A 119 30.73 2.27 2.21
N GLY A 120 30.42 2.94 3.32
CA GLY A 120 30.48 4.39 3.40
C GLY A 120 29.36 5.09 2.62
N GLY A 121 29.27 6.40 2.80
CA GLY A 121 28.19 7.24 2.29
C GLY A 121 26.96 7.28 3.21
N LEU A 122 26.13 8.32 3.02
CA LEU A 122 25.03 8.64 3.95
C LEU A 122 24.06 7.45 4.13
N LEU A 123 23.58 6.85 3.05
CA LEU A 123 22.57 5.81 3.12
C LEU A 123 23.08 4.53 3.81
N SER A 124 24.30 4.11 3.48
CA SER A 124 24.93 2.94 4.11
C SER A 124 25.20 3.18 5.59
N ASN A 125 25.71 4.37 5.96
CA ASN A 125 25.96 4.71 7.34
C ASN A 125 24.67 4.75 8.16
N VAL A 126 23.62 5.41 7.65
CA VAL A 126 22.32 5.45 8.32
C VAL A 126 21.75 4.05 8.53
N THR A 127 21.74 3.21 7.49
CA THR A 127 21.17 1.85 7.59
C THR A 127 21.97 0.95 8.53
N THR A 128 23.29 1.07 8.54
CA THR A 128 24.17 0.29 9.44
C THR A 128 23.90 0.63 10.90
N VAL A 129 23.86 1.93 11.24
CA VAL A 129 23.60 2.35 12.63
C VAL A 129 22.16 2.04 13.04
N TRP A 130 21.21 2.20 12.10
CA TRP A 130 19.81 1.88 12.34
C TRP A 130 19.61 0.41 12.70
N GLU A 131 20.20 -0.52 11.91
CA GLU A 131 20.14 -1.96 12.20
C GLU A 131 20.88 -2.30 13.51
N TYR A 132 22.01 -1.63 13.78
CA TYR A 132 22.74 -1.81 15.03
C TYR A 132 21.89 -1.47 16.27
N GLU A 133 21.10 -0.39 16.22
CA GLU A 133 20.18 -0.06 17.32
C GLU A 133 19.07 -1.12 17.46
N ALA A 134 18.52 -1.61 16.35
CA ALA A 134 17.49 -2.65 16.40
C ALA A 134 18.01 -3.98 16.99
N LEU A 135 19.28 -4.32 16.72
CA LEU A 135 19.92 -5.55 17.23
C LEU A 135 20.12 -5.56 18.77
N LYS A 136 19.97 -4.41 19.45
CA LYS A 136 20.06 -4.31 20.90
C LYS A 136 18.77 -4.74 21.63
N VAL A 137 17.72 -5.08 20.91
CA VAL A 137 16.48 -5.58 21.52
C VAL A 137 16.74 -6.89 22.26
N SER A 138 16.07 -7.08 23.40
CA SER A 138 16.18 -8.28 24.23
C SER A 138 15.97 -9.57 23.43
N SER A 139 16.71 -10.61 23.78
CA SER A 139 16.55 -11.96 23.22
C SER A 139 15.15 -12.56 23.43
N ASP A 140 14.38 -12.05 24.40
CA ASP A 140 13.01 -12.46 24.67
C ASP A 140 12.03 -11.92 23.61
N THR A 141 12.45 -10.93 22.82
CA THR A 141 11.70 -10.37 21.70
C THR A 141 12.30 -10.84 20.37
N ARG A 142 11.54 -11.55 19.58
CA ARG A 142 11.96 -11.97 18.23
C ARG A 142 12.13 -10.74 17.33
N LEU A 143 13.35 -10.53 16.83
CA LEU A 143 13.65 -9.42 15.93
C LEU A 143 13.55 -9.85 14.45
N VAL A 144 12.88 -9.00 13.64
CA VAL A 144 12.96 -9.04 12.19
C VAL A 144 13.34 -7.67 11.65
N ILE A 145 14.37 -7.63 10.79
CA ILE A 145 14.82 -6.42 10.09
C ILE A 145 14.37 -6.51 8.63
N MET A 146 13.61 -5.50 8.18
CA MET A 146 13.11 -5.41 6.80
C MET A 146 13.96 -4.44 5.99
N ARG A 147 14.82 -4.92 5.08
CA ARG A 147 15.55 -4.08 4.13
C ARG A 147 14.66 -3.80 2.93
N LEU A 148 13.98 -2.65 2.96
CA LEU A 148 13.04 -2.25 1.91
C LEU A 148 13.75 -1.73 0.66
N GLY A 149 13.34 -2.24 -0.50
CA GLY A 149 13.51 -1.59 -1.79
C GLY A 149 12.52 -0.44 -2.01
N MET A 150 12.40 0.04 -3.24
CA MET A 150 11.40 1.05 -3.59
C MET A 150 10.00 0.43 -3.61
N VAL A 151 9.16 0.86 -2.67
CA VAL A 151 7.78 0.35 -2.56
C VAL A 151 6.88 1.03 -3.57
N MET A 152 6.28 0.24 -4.45
CA MET A 152 5.44 0.67 -5.57
C MET A 152 3.97 0.45 -5.29
N SER A 153 3.15 1.44 -5.63
CA SER A 153 1.69 1.35 -5.64
C SER A 153 1.11 2.36 -6.63
N PHE A 154 -0.04 2.04 -7.22
CA PHE A 154 -0.81 3.00 -8.03
C PHE A 154 -1.47 4.10 -7.21
N PHE A 155 -1.66 3.88 -5.90
CA PHE A 155 -2.44 4.73 -5.00
C PHE A 155 -1.58 5.68 -4.15
N GLY A 156 -0.26 5.59 -4.24
CA GLY A 156 0.62 6.45 -3.45
C GLY A 156 2.10 6.09 -3.57
N GLY A 157 2.92 6.68 -2.69
CA GLY A 157 4.35 6.44 -2.68
C GLY A 157 5.08 7.04 -3.89
N VAL A 158 6.08 6.32 -4.40
CA VAL A 158 7.00 6.78 -5.45
C VAL A 158 6.38 6.70 -6.84
N PHE A 159 5.62 5.63 -7.15
CA PHE A 159 5.16 5.33 -8.51
C PHE A 159 4.31 6.44 -9.13
N PRO A 160 3.23 6.97 -8.51
CA PRO A 160 2.43 8.03 -9.10
C PRO A 160 3.21 9.32 -9.35
N ARG A 161 4.21 9.62 -8.51
CA ARG A 161 5.06 10.82 -8.64
C ARG A 161 6.08 10.64 -9.76
N MET A 162 6.78 9.51 -9.81
CA MET A 162 7.80 9.20 -10.80
C MET A 162 7.22 9.12 -12.22
N PHE A 163 5.99 8.65 -12.34
CA PHE A 163 5.29 8.47 -13.62
C PHE A 163 4.08 9.42 -13.79
N ALA A 164 4.10 10.58 -13.16
CA ALA A 164 3.02 11.57 -13.30
C ALA A 164 2.81 12.01 -14.75
N SER A 165 3.91 12.14 -15.51
CA SER A 165 3.93 12.56 -16.92
C SER A 165 3.34 11.53 -17.90
N ARG A 166 3.15 10.25 -17.47
CA ARG A 166 2.55 9.22 -18.33
C ARG A 166 1.16 9.59 -18.86
N ARG A 167 0.41 10.42 -18.12
CA ARG A 167 -0.90 10.95 -18.57
C ARG A 167 -0.82 11.82 -19.83
N PHE A 168 0.38 12.31 -20.13
CA PHE A 168 0.69 13.07 -21.34
C PHE A 168 1.46 12.24 -22.38
N GLY A 169 1.54 10.92 -22.18
CA GLY A 169 2.28 10.01 -23.06
C GLY A 169 3.80 10.10 -22.93
N VAL A 170 4.32 10.67 -21.83
CA VAL A 170 5.75 10.93 -21.62
C VAL A 170 6.26 10.16 -20.40
N VAL A 171 7.47 9.56 -20.51
CA VAL A 171 8.21 8.97 -19.40
C VAL A 171 9.64 9.45 -19.38
N PHE A 172 10.30 9.34 -18.21
CA PHE A 172 11.67 9.78 -18.00
C PHE A 172 12.56 8.66 -17.46
N THR A 173 13.71 8.45 -18.08
CA THR A 173 14.82 7.68 -17.54
C THR A 173 15.83 8.62 -16.88
N MET A 174 16.30 8.25 -15.70
CA MET A 174 17.23 9.06 -14.91
C MET A 174 18.68 8.65 -15.19
N GLY A 175 19.53 9.60 -15.61
CA GLY A 175 20.90 9.33 -15.99
C GLY A 175 21.01 8.35 -17.14
N SER A 176 21.90 7.35 -17.02
CA SER A 176 22.06 6.28 -18.01
C SER A 176 20.93 5.24 -18.00
N GLY A 177 20.16 5.18 -16.92
CA GLY A 177 19.14 4.15 -16.69
C GLY A 177 19.68 2.73 -16.49
N ARG A 178 21.02 2.55 -16.46
CA ARG A 178 21.66 1.23 -16.27
C ARG A 178 21.70 0.79 -14.81
N GLN A 179 21.52 1.74 -13.86
CA GLN A 179 21.46 1.43 -12.45
C GLN A 179 20.31 0.46 -12.15
N MET A 180 20.57 -0.49 -11.25
CA MET A 180 19.56 -1.44 -10.82
C MET A 180 18.45 -0.72 -10.04
N PHE A 181 17.25 -1.27 -10.12
CA PHE A 181 16.05 -0.68 -9.57
C PHE A 181 15.38 -1.68 -8.63
N PRO A 182 15.85 -1.80 -7.37
CA PRO A 182 15.27 -2.72 -6.39
C PRO A 182 13.89 -2.21 -5.96
N TRP A 183 12.85 -2.84 -6.43
CA TRP A 183 11.46 -2.46 -6.18
C TRP A 183 10.65 -3.60 -5.56
N ILE A 184 9.51 -3.28 -4.97
CA ILE A 184 8.53 -4.24 -4.47
C ILE A 184 7.12 -3.64 -4.52
N ASP A 185 6.11 -4.46 -4.78
CA ASP A 185 4.71 -4.06 -4.68
C ASP A 185 4.31 -3.90 -3.20
N ILE A 186 3.53 -2.86 -2.88
CA ILE A 186 3.02 -2.62 -1.51
C ILE A 186 2.22 -3.81 -0.98
N ARG A 187 1.48 -4.51 -1.84
CA ARG A 187 0.71 -5.71 -1.46
C ARG A 187 1.64 -6.82 -0.98
N ASP A 188 2.79 -7.01 -1.62
CA ASP A 188 3.79 -7.99 -1.22
C ASP A 188 4.50 -7.59 0.08
N VAL A 189 4.75 -6.29 0.30
CA VAL A 189 5.27 -5.80 1.59
C VAL A 189 4.33 -6.19 2.73
N ILE A 190 3.04 -5.90 2.59
CA ILE A 190 2.04 -6.14 3.63
C ILE A 190 1.87 -7.63 3.90
N ARG A 191 1.78 -8.46 2.85
CA ARG A 191 1.65 -9.92 2.98
C ARG A 191 2.91 -10.58 3.54
N ALA A 192 4.10 -10.06 3.23
CA ALA A 192 5.33 -10.54 3.83
C ALA A 192 5.38 -10.22 5.33
N ILE A 193 4.91 -9.04 5.76
CA ILE A 193 4.75 -8.69 7.18
C ILE A 193 3.74 -9.63 7.85
N GLU A 194 2.58 -9.88 7.25
CA GLU A 194 1.58 -10.83 7.76
C GLU A 194 2.18 -12.25 7.92
N MET A 195 2.94 -12.72 6.93
CA MET A 195 3.64 -14.00 7.00
C MET A 195 4.64 -14.04 8.15
N ILE A 196 5.43 -12.99 8.35
CA ILE A 196 6.37 -12.87 9.47
C ILE A 196 5.62 -12.92 10.81
N ILE A 197 4.49 -12.24 10.93
CA ILE A 197 3.65 -12.25 12.13
C ILE A 197 3.17 -13.66 12.45
N SER A 198 2.68 -14.38 11.44
CA SER A 198 2.10 -15.72 11.59
C SER A 198 3.13 -16.87 11.66
N THR A 199 4.40 -16.61 11.38
CA THR A 199 5.45 -17.63 11.31
C THR A 199 6.56 -17.37 12.35
N PRO A 200 6.49 -17.98 13.54
CA PRO A 200 7.43 -17.70 14.64
C PRO A 200 8.91 -18.02 14.32
N THR A 201 9.17 -18.90 13.35
CA THR A 201 10.52 -19.27 12.93
C THR A 201 11.22 -18.20 12.08
N MET A 202 10.47 -17.24 11.52
CA MET A 202 11.04 -16.14 10.76
C MET A 202 11.66 -15.10 11.68
N LYS A 203 13.00 -15.01 11.68
CA LYS A 203 13.82 -14.06 12.49
C LYS A 203 15.00 -13.53 11.70
N GLY A 204 15.56 -12.40 12.15
CA GLY A 204 16.73 -11.75 11.52
C GLY A 204 16.36 -10.93 10.28
N THR A 205 17.27 -10.74 9.34
CA THR A 205 17.12 -9.80 8.22
C THR A 205 16.46 -10.44 7.00
N TYR A 206 15.56 -9.70 6.35
CA TYR A 206 14.89 -10.07 5.10
C TYR A 206 14.94 -8.92 4.10
N ASN A 207 15.23 -9.22 2.83
CA ASN A 207 15.16 -8.27 1.73
C ASN A 207 13.74 -8.18 1.18
N PHE A 208 13.14 -7.01 1.31
CA PHE A 208 11.82 -6.71 0.77
C PHE A 208 11.97 -6.08 -0.61
N VAL A 209 12.27 -6.92 -1.59
CA VAL A 209 12.36 -6.57 -3.01
C VAL A 209 11.66 -7.64 -3.85
N ALA A 210 11.19 -7.27 -5.04
CA ALA A 210 10.67 -8.25 -6.01
C ALA A 210 11.80 -9.16 -6.52
N PRO A 211 11.51 -10.43 -6.88
CA PRO A 211 12.51 -11.36 -7.44
C PRO A 211 13.13 -10.86 -8.75
N GLU A 212 12.38 -10.13 -9.57
CA GLU A 212 12.88 -9.58 -10.83
C GLU A 212 13.96 -8.52 -10.57
N ARG A 213 15.18 -8.82 -10.97
CA ARG A 213 16.28 -7.85 -11.03
C ARG A 213 16.21 -7.06 -12.33
N ILE A 214 15.90 -5.79 -12.25
CA ILE A 214 15.67 -4.95 -13.43
C ILE A 214 16.45 -3.64 -13.34
N SER A 215 16.94 -3.12 -14.47
CA SER A 215 17.49 -1.78 -14.54
C SER A 215 16.38 -0.72 -14.59
N GLN A 216 16.68 0.50 -14.15
CA GLN A 216 15.74 1.61 -14.15
C GLN A 216 15.16 1.88 -15.55
N ASN A 217 16.00 1.85 -16.59
CA ASN A 217 15.54 2.04 -17.98
C ASN A 217 14.56 0.94 -18.43
N ARG A 218 14.84 -0.33 -18.11
CA ARG A 218 13.91 -1.44 -18.44
C ARG A 218 12.59 -1.32 -17.68
N PHE A 219 12.64 -0.91 -16.42
CA PHE A 219 11.43 -0.64 -15.64
C PHE A 219 10.57 0.45 -16.29
N VAL A 220 11.19 1.59 -16.62
CA VAL A 220 10.53 2.71 -17.31
C VAL A 220 9.96 2.29 -18.65
N HIS A 221 10.70 1.47 -19.42
CA HIS A 221 10.23 0.97 -20.72
C HIS A 221 8.97 0.07 -20.59
N LYS A 222 8.94 -0.84 -19.61
CA LYS A 222 7.75 -1.66 -19.32
C LYS A 222 6.55 -0.78 -18.95
N VAL A 223 6.74 0.25 -18.11
CA VAL A 223 5.71 1.22 -17.76
C VAL A 223 5.24 2.01 -18.99
N ALA A 224 6.17 2.50 -19.82
CA ALA A 224 5.85 3.22 -21.06
C ALA A 224 4.98 2.37 -22.00
N LYS A 225 5.38 1.12 -22.23
CA LYS A 225 4.64 0.17 -23.06
C LYS A 225 3.23 -0.08 -22.51
N HIS A 226 3.10 -0.30 -21.20
CA HIS A 226 1.80 -0.58 -20.57
C HIS A 226 0.81 0.59 -20.69
N PHE A 227 1.30 1.84 -20.55
CA PHE A 227 0.48 3.04 -20.63
C PHE A 227 0.41 3.66 -22.02
N GLY A 228 1.05 3.07 -23.03
CA GLY A 228 1.08 3.63 -24.40
C GLY A 228 1.84 4.95 -24.48
N CYS A 229 2.86 5.15 -23.65
CA CYS A 229 3.68 6.37 -23.73
C CYS A 229 4.62 6.29 -24.94
N LEU A 230 4.52 7.29 -25.81
CA LEU A 230 5.28 7.35 -27.07
C LEU A 230 6.60 8.11 -26.92
N ILE A 231 6.69 9.00 -25.91
CA ILE A 231 7.84 9.87 -25.72
C ILE A 231 8.63 9.41 -24.50
N HIS A 232 9.91 9.15 -24.71
CA HIS A 232 10.83 8.67 -23.68
C HIS A 232 12.07 9.57 -23.64
N PHE A 233 12.19 10.37 -22.61
CA PHE A 233 13.35 11.26 -22.40
C PHE A 233 14.34 10.66 -21.40
N HIS A 234 15.63 10.92 -21.62
CA HIS A 234 16.69 10.70 -20.66
C HIS A 234 17.06 12.02 -19.98
N VAL A 235 16.94 12.08 -18.66
CA VAL A 235 17.39 13.22 -17.86
C VAL A 235 18.88 13.05 -17.56
N PRO A 236 19.78 13.90 -18.09
CA PRO A 236 21.20 13.74 -17.89
C PRO A 236 21.61 13.80 -16.40
N ALA A 237 22.61 13.00 -16.01
CA ALA A 237 23.04 12.90 -14.63
C ALA A 237 23.51 14.26 -14.04
N PHE A 238 24.12 15.12 -14.87
CA PHE A 238 24.57 16.44 -14.42
C PHE A 238 23.39 17.36 -14.05
N VAL A 239 22.27 17.27 -14.76
CA VAL A 239 21.04 18.02 -14.45
C VAL A 239 20.48 17.58 -13.08
N LEU A 240 20.42 16.26 -12.83
CA LEU A 240 19.97 15.72 -11.54
C LEU A 240 20.89 16.15 -10.40
N LYS A 241 22.22 16.15 -10.62
CA LYS A 241 23.20 16.61 -9.62
C LYS A 241 23.05 18.12 -9.34
N LEU A 242 22.78 18.93 -10.34
CA LEU A 242 22.59 20.37 -10.18
C LEU A 242 21.32 20.67 -9.34
N ILE A 243 20.22 19.98 -9.62
CA ILE A 243 18.93 20.22 -8.95
C ILE A 243 18.91 19.63 -7.54
N MET A 244 19.38 18.40 -7.39
CA MET A 244 19.24 17.61 -6.16
C MET A 244 20.51 17.56 -5.30
N GLY A 245 21.67 17.90 -5.86
CA GLY A 245 22.95 17.74 -5.16
C GLY A 245 23.26 16.27 -4.90
N GLU A 246 23.78 15.95 -3.72
CA GLU A 246 24.14 14.58 -3.33
C GLU A 246 22.95 13.62 -3.32
N SER A 247 21.75 14.11 -3.02
CA SER A 247 20.54 13.25 -3.02
C SER A 247 20.18 12.70 -4.42
N SER A 248 20.82 13.19 -5.49
CA SER A 248 20.76 12.61 -6.83
C SER A 248 21.23 11.15 -6.88
N GLU A 249 22.03 10.70 -5.89
CA GLU A 249 22.42 9.29 -5.76
C GLU A 249 21.22 8.34 -5.68
N LEU A 250 20.12 8.75 -5.07
CA LEU A 250 18.87 7.96 -5.01
C LEU A 250 18.32 7.58 -6.39
N LEU A 251 18.61 8.39 -7.40
CA LEU A 251 18.13 8.20 -8.78
C LEU A 251 19.21 7.63 -9.71
N LEU A 252 20.50 7.95 -9.43
CA LEU A 252 21.63 7.62 -10.30
C LEU A 252 22.34 6.32 -9.92
N LYS A 253 22.17 5.86 -8.67
CA LYS A 253 22.73 4.61 -8.17
C LYS A 253 21.61 3.64 -7.79
N GLY A 254 21.92 2.34 -7.76
CA GLY A 254 20.93 1.32 -7.38
C GLY A 254 21.60 -0.02 -7.12
N GLN A 255 21.06 -0.73 -6.14
CA GLN A 255 21.57 -2.01 -5.68
C GLN A 255 20.92 -3.18 -6.45
N SER A 256 21.71 -4.21 -6.76
CA SER A 256 21.19 -5.49 -7.26
C SER A 256 20.98 -6.43 -6.08
N VAL A 257 19.73 -6.55 -5.63
CA VAL A 257 19.39 -7.28 -4.40
C VAL A 257 18.48 -8.47 -4.73
N VAL A 258 18.74 -9.59 -4.05
CA VAL A 258 17.92 -10.81 -4.15
C VAL A 258 17.19 -11.03 -2.83
N PRO A 259 15.87 -11.31 -2.84
CA PRO A 259 15.09 -11.61 -1.64
C PRO A 259 15.18 -13.10 -1.30
N LYS A 260 16.41 -13.61 -1.06
CA LYS A 260 16.69 -15.04 -0.93
C LYS A 260 15.87 -15.66 0.20
N ARG A 261 15.89 -15.04 1.37
CA ARG A 261 15.23 -15.61 2.56
C ARG A 261 13.71 -15.59 2.47
N LEU A 262 13.08 -14.56 1.85
CA LEU A 262 11.63 -14.59 1.61
C LEU A 262 11.25 -15.72 0.66
N ILE A 263 12.03 -15.96 -0.41
CA ILE A 263 11.80 -17.06 -1.35
C ILE A 263 11.95 -18.41 -0.63
N GLU A 264 13.03 -18.60 0.12
CA GLU A 264 13.29 -19.84 0.88
C GLU A 264 12.25 -20.10 1.97
N SER A 265 11.64 -19.04 2.55
CA SER A 265 10.52 -19.14 3.48
C SER A 265 9.20 -19.52 2.79
N GLY A 266 9.19 -19.70 1.48
CA GLY A 266 7.99 -20.07 0.72
C GLY A 266 7.05 -18.91 0.41
N PHE A 267 7.47 -17.64 0.59
CA PHE A 267 6.64 -16.48 0.27
C PHE A 267 6.25 -16.45 -1.21
N LYS A 268 4.95 -16.31 -1.46
CA LYS A 268 4.39 -16.21 -2.83
C LYS A 268 4.08 -14.76 -3.17
N TYR A 269 4.91 -14.17 -4.04
CA TYR A 269 4.72 -12.81 -4.52
C TYR A 269 3.47 -12.68 -5.39
N ILE A 270 2.74 -11.58 -5.22
CA ILE A 270 1.67 -11.15 -6.15
C ILE A 270 2.31 -10.56 -7.41
N ALA A 271 3.36 -9.78 -7.23
CA ALA A 271 4.07 -9.12 -8.31
C ALA A 271 5.56 -9.49 -8.31
N PRO A 272 5.93 -10.73 -8.72
CA PRO A 272 7.32 -11.11 -8.84
C PRO A 272 8.05 -10.36 -9.96
N GLN A 273 7.33 -9.83 -10.95
CA GLN A 273 7.83 -9.07 -12.09
C GLN A 273 7.05 -7.76 -12.27
N VAL A 274 7.66 -6.78 -12.96
CA VAL A 274 7.02 -5.48 -13.26
C VAL A 274 5.72 -5.66 -14.04
N ASP A 275 5.66 -6.62 -14.95
CA ASP A 275 4.44 -6.90 -15.72
C ASP A 275 3.27 -7.35 -14.81
N ASP A 276 3.56 -8.07 -13.72
CA ASP A 276 2.55 -8.46 -12.74
C ASP A 276 2.07 -7.27 -11.90
N PHE A 277 2.99 -6.37 -11.53
CA PHE A 277 2.65 -5.11 -10.87
C PHE A 277 1.73 -4.24 -11.74
N LEU A 278 2.02 -4.17 -13.05
CA LEU A 278 1.25 -3.38 -14.01
C LEU A 278 -0.08 -4.05 -14.41
N ARG A 279 -0.25 -5.35 -14.14
CA ARG A 279 -1.47 -6.10 -14.51
C ARG A 279 -2.70 -5.50 -13.86
N LYS A 280 -3.72 -5.22 -14.69
CA LYS A 280 -5.02 -4.75 -14.19
C LYS A 280 -5.72 -5.85 -13.38
N PRO A 281 -6.50 -5.48 -12.36
CA PRO A 281 -7.36 -6.44 -11.68
C PRO A 281 -8.31 -7.15 -12.65
N ASP A 282 -8.72 -8.35 -12.29
CA ASP A 282 -9.78 -9.05 -13.01
C ASP A 282 -11.11 -8.33 -12.79
N THR A 283 -11.63 -7.74 -13.84
CA THR A 283 -12.91 -7.02 -13.88
C THR A 283 -14.04 -7.85 -14.50
N SER A 284 -13.87 -9.17 -14.58
CA SER A 284 -14.95 -10.07 -15.00
C SER A 284 -16.16 -9.92 -14.06
N THR A 285 -17.33 -9.90 -14.66
CA THR A 285 -18.59 -9.66 -13.95
C THR A 285 -19.34 -10.97 -13.70
N VAL A 286 -20.27 -10.97 -12.73
CA VAL A 286 -21.22 -12.08 -12.55
C VAL A 286 -21.98 -12.32 -13.87
N LYS A 287 -22.39 -13.58 -14.09
CA LYS A 287 -22.99 -13.98 -15.38
C LYS A 287 -24.44 -13.51 -15.53
N ASN A 288 -25.21 -13.70 -14.50
CA ASN A 288 -26.65 -13.42 -14.51
C ASN A 288 -27.02 -12.46 -13.39
N ILE A 289 -27.89 -11.52 -13.67
CA ILE A 289 -28.43 -10.61 -12.69
C ILE A 289 -29.93 -10.39 -12.94
N ASP A 290 -30.72 -10.55 -11.89
CA ASP A 290 -32.12 -10.13 -11.86
C ASP A 290 -32.22 -8.71 -11.29
N PHE A 291 -32.48 -7.74 -12.14
CA PHE A 291 -32.56 -6.35 -11.70
C PHE A 291 -33.79 -6.09 -10.81
N ASN A 292 -34.86 -6.88 -10.87
CA ASN A 292 -35.99 -6.72 -9.94
C ASN A 292 -35.56 -7.01 -8.49
N ARG A 293 -34.60 -7.92 -8.31
CA ARG A 293 -34.00 -8.23 -6.99
C ARG A 293 -32.85 -7.28 -6.62
N TYR A 294 -32.17 -6.73 -7.64
CA TYR A 294 -31.01 -5.84 -7.44
C TYR A 294 -31.42 -4.43 -7.03
N VAL A 295 -32.57 -3.92 -7.51
CA VAL A 295 -33.09 -2.58 -7.17
C VAL A 295 -33.41 -2.43 -5.68
N GLY A 296 -33.70 -1.22 -5.25
CA GLY A 296 -33.94 -0.86 -3.86
C GLY A 296 -32.68 -0.29 -3.19
N LYS A 297 -32.71 -0.23 -1.86
CA LYS A 297 -31.66 0.41 -1.05
C LYS A 297 -30.47 -0.50 -0.82
N TRP A 298 -29.27 0.06 -0.97
CA TRP A 298 -28.00 -0.51 -0.62
C TRP A 298 -27.23 0.43 0.31
N TYR A 299 -26.52 -0.12 1.28
CA TYR A 299 -25.57 0.58 2.13
C TYR A 299 -24.16 0.36 1.56
N GLU A 300 -23.40 1.44 1.44
CA GLU A 300 -21.99 1.34 1.13
C GLU A 300 -21.24 0.98 2.42
N VAL A 301 -20.67 -0.22 2.47
CA VAL A 301 -19.93 -0.71 3.65
C VAL A 301 -18.43 -0.55 3.51
N ALA A 302 -17.91 -0.48 2.28
CA ALA A 302 -16.52 -0.13 2.02
C ALA A 302 -16.36 0.43 0.59
N ARG A 303 -15.32 1.25 0.39
CA ARG A 303 -14.94 1.76 -0.93
C ARG A 303 -13.45 2.06 -1.02
N TYR A 304 -12.94 2.22 -2.24
CA TYR A 304 -11.71 2.95 -2.48
C TYR A 304 -11.95 4.46 -2.36
N ASP A 305 -10.97 5.20 -1.78
CA ASP A 305 -11.07 6.66 -1.71
C ASP A 305 -11.18 7.25 -3.13
N ASN A 306 -12.24 7.98 -3.37
CA ASN A 306 -12.48 8.63 -4.63
C ASN A 306 -12.95 10.08 -4.43
N ARG A 307 -12.72 10.93 -5.44
CA ARG A 307 -12.99 12.37 -5.36
C ARG A 307 -14.47 12.73 -5.18
N PHE A 308 -15.38 11.83 -5.55
CA PHE A 308 -16.83 12.11 -5.56
C PHE A 308 -17.45 11.91 -4.19
N GLU A 309 -16.89 10.99 -3.40
CA GLU A 309 -17.43 10.55 -2.11
C GLU A 309 -16.47 10.81 -0.95
N ARG A 310 -15.36 11.52 -1.22
CA ARG A 310 -14.38 11.86 -0.18
C ARG A 310 -15.00 12.67 0.93
N GLY A 311 -14.89 12.17 2.17
CA GLY A 311 -15.46 12.79 3.36
C GLY A 311 -16.95 12.54 3.54
N LEU A 312 -17.58 11.66 2.71
CA LEU A 312 -18.94 11.17 2.98
C LEU A 312 -18.90 9.94 3.88
N ILE A 313 -19.76 9.91 4.86
CA ILE A 313 -20.05 8.79 5.75
C ILE A 313 -21.52 8.38 5.59
N MET A 314 -21.88 7.18 6.08
CA MET A 314 -23.24 6.63 6.00
C MET A 314 -23.81 6.65 4.57
N ALA A 315 -22.94 6.37 3.59
CA ALA A 315 -23.32 6.43 2.19
C ALA A 315 -24.30 5.30 1.82
N THR A 316 -25.28 5.65 1.02
CA THR A 316 -26.30 4.72 0.51
C THR A 316 -26.54 4.96 -0.97
N ALA A 317 -26.95 3.90 -1.67
CA ALA A 317 -27.40 3.96 -3.05
C ALA A 317 -28.81 3.35 -3.15
N ASN A 318 -29.75 4.07 -3.74
CA ASN A 318 -31.08 3.56 -4.01
C ASN A 318 -31.28 3.45 -5.52
N TYR A 319 -31.60 2.24 -5.97
CA TYR A 319 -31.82 1.94 -7.38
C TYR A 319 -33.29 1.67 -7.64
N SER A 320 -33.83 2.18 -8.77
CA SER A 320 -35.21 1.91 -9.21
C SER A 320 -35.26 1.75 -10.73
N LEU A 321 -36.04 0.79 -11.21
CA LEU A 321 -36.26 0.57 -12.63
C LEU A 321 -37.22 1.62 -13.20
N VAL A 322 -36.80 2.28 -14.27
CA VAL A 322 -37.63 3.27 -14.99
C VAL A 322 -37.53 2.97 -16.47
N GLY A 323 -38.47 2.20 -16.97
CA GLY A 323 -38.46 1.79 -18.37
C GLY A 323 -37.20 1.00 -18.75
N ARG A 324 -36.31 1.60 -19.56
CA ARG A 324 -35.08 0.95 -20.06
C ARG A 324 -33.82 1.32 -19.32
N TYR A 325 -33.90 2.05 -18.20
CA TYR A 325 -32.76 2.46 -17.40
C TYR A 325 -33.02 2.28 -15.90
N ILE A 326 -31.97 2.29 -15.11
CA ILE A 326 -32.03 2.27 -13.66
C ILE A 326 -31.75 3.68 -13.16
N LYS A 327 -32.72 4.28 -12.46
CA LYS A 327 -32.52 5.53 -11.71
C LYS A 327 -31.66 5.23 -10.50
N ILE A 328 -30.69 6.11 -10.24
CA ILE A 328 -29.76 6.04 -9.13
C ILE A 328 -29.95 7.26 -8.26
N GLU A 329 -30.06 7.03 -6.95
CA GLU A 329 -30.02 8.07 -5.94
C GLU A 329 -28.99 7.69 -4.91
N ASN A 330 -27.82 8.36 -4.94
CA ASN A 330 -26.76 8.20 -3.96
C ASN A 330 -26.90 9.28 -2.91
N ALA A 331 -26.85 8.89 -1.64
CA ALA A 331 -26.96 9.81 -0.51
C ALA A 331 -25.88 9.51 0.53
N GLY A 332 -25.51 10.53 1.32
CA GLY A 332 -24.54 10.39 2.40
C GLY A 332 -24.45 11.66 3.24
N VAL A 333 -23.75 11.58 4.35
CA VAL A 333 -23.51 12.70 5.27
C VAL A 333 -22.06 13.15 5.15
N GLU A 334 -21.83 14.44 5.01
CA GLU A 334 -20.48 15.00 4.99
C GLU A 334 -19.92 15.01 6.44
N GLU A 335 -18.86 14.25 6.68
CA GLU A 335 -18.29 14.00 8.02
C GLU A 335 -17.94 15.30 8.78
N LYS A 336 -17.41 16.30 8.06
CA LYS A 336 -16.97 17.57 8.67
C LYS A 336 -18.09 18.52 9.04
N THR A 337 -19.18 18.51 8.28
CA THR A 337 -20.26 19.54 8.42
C THR A 337 -21.56 18.95 8.89
N GLY A 338 -21.71 17.62 8.90
CA GLY A 338 -22.99 16.94 9.15
C GLY A 338 -24.04 17.14 8.05
N LYS A 339 -23.68 17.78 6.94
CA LYS A 339 -24.63 18.11 5.86
C LYS A 339 -25.00 16.86 5.07
N TYR A 340 -26.29 16.61 4.91
CA TYR A 340 -26.81 15.56 4.03
C TYR A 340 -26.66 15.95 2.55
N ARG A 341 -26.13 15.05 1.75
CA ARG A 341 -25.96 15.24 0.31
C ARG A 341 -26.66 14.14 -0.46
N VAL A 342 -27.26 14.50 -1.59
CA VAL A 342 -27.90 13.58 -2.52
C VAL A 342 -27.39 13.86 -3.93
N ALA A 343 -27.12 12.81 -4.68
CA ALA A 343 -26.74 12.86 -6.10
C ALA A 343 -27.65 11.93 -6.90
N HIS A 344 -28.24 12.46 -7.94
CA HIS A 344 -29.12 11.71 -8.85
C HIS A 344 -28.34 11.30 -10.12
N GLY A 345 -28.52 10.06 -10.53
CA GLY A 345 -27.88 9.50 -11.72
C GLY A 345 -28.78 8.51 -12.43
N LYS A 346 -28.27 7.97 -13.51
CA LYS A 346 -28.90 6.88 -14.27
C LYS A 346 -27.87 5.83 -14.67
N ALA A 347 -28.28 4.57 -14.69
CA ALA A 347 -27.51 3.50 -15.27
C ALA A 347 -28.22 2.89 -16.47
N VAL A 348 -27.44 2.57 -17.49
CA VAL A 348 -27.90 1.87 -18.69
C VAL A 348 -27.23 0.52 -18.74
N VAL A 349 -28.03 -0.53 -18.90
CA VAL A 349 -27.53 -1.91 -18.97
C VAL A 349 -26.87 -2.12 -20.34
N SER A 350 -25.69 -2.74 -20.34
CA SER A 350 -25.05 -3.12 -21.60
C SER A 350 -25.85 -4.21 -22.32
N LYS A 351 -26.07 -4.05 -23.60
CA LYS A 351 -26.78 -5.05 -24.45
C LYS A 351 -26.03 -6.38 -24.52
N LEU A 352 -24.69 -6.37 -24.29
CA LEU A 352 -23.83 -7.56 -24.43
C LEU A 352 -23.71 -8.36 -23.12
N ASN A 353 -23.85 -7.68 -21.96
CA ASN A 353 -23.72 -8.32 -20.66
C ASN A 353 -24.49 -7.51 -19.61
N GLY A 354 -25.55 -8.09 -19.08
CA GLY A 354 -26.43 -7.45 -18.10
C GLY A 354 -25.74 -6.98 -16.81
N SER A 355 -24.63 -7.57 -16.45
CA SER A 355 -23.86 -7.23 -15.23
C SER A 355 -22.84 -6.09 -15.45
N ARG A 356 -22.74 -5.56 -16.66
CA ARG A 356 -21.99 -4.36 -17.01
C ARG A 356 -22.94 -3.22 -17.31
N LEU A 357 -22.86 -2.18 -16.50
CA LEU A 357 -23.67 -0.98 -16.67
C LEU A 357 -22.77 0.21 -16.94
N ARG A 358 -23.35 1.23 -17.53
CA ARG A 358 -22.74 2.55 -17.66
C ARG A 358 -23.55 3.53 -16.84
N VAL A 359 -22.92 4.14 -15.84
CA VAL A 359 -23.56 5.10 -14.94
C VAL A 359 -23.20 6.53 -15.29
N SER A 360 -24.16 7.42 -15.18
CA SER A 360 -24.00 8.85 -15.45
C SER A 360 -24.68 9.68 -14.36
N PHE A 361 -23.93 10.58 -13.75
CA PHE A 361 -24.41 11.63 -12.84
C PHE A 361 -24.39 13.02 -13.48
N PHE A 362 -23.75 13.14 -14.66
CA PHE A 362 -23.69 14.39 -15.43
C PHE A 362 -24.05 14.09 -16.88
N PRO A 363 -24.74 15.00 -17.58
CA PRO A 363 -25.08 14.81 -18.99
C PRO A 363 -23.85 14.42 -19.82
N PHE A 364 -24.01 13.38 -20.65
CA PHE A 364 -23.01 12.88 -21.61
C PHE A 364 -21.73 12.23 -21.00
N ILE A 365 -21.55 12.22 -19.68
CA ILE A 365 -20.40 11.59 -19.01
C ILE A 365 -20.83 10.26 -18.41
N TYR A 366 -20.30 9.17 -18.94
CA TYR A 366 -20.58 7.82 -18.47
C TYR A 366 -19.32 7.17 -17.89
N SER A 367 -19.50 6.48 -16.77
CA SER A 367 -18.46 5.66 -16.11
C SER A 367 -18.87 4.20 -16.10
N ASP A 368 -17.88 3.32 -16.09
CA ASP A 368 -18.14 1.88 -15.97
C ASP A 368 -18.64 1.53 -14.57
N TYR A 369 -19.61 0.64 -14.50
CA TYR A 369 -20.16 0.05 -13.30
C TYR A 369 -20.28 -1.45 -13.54
N ASN A 370 -19.26 -2.19 -13.09
CA ASN A 370 -19.15 -3.64 -13.29
C ASN A 370 -19.51 -4.34 -11.97
N ILE A 371 -20.53 -5.20 -12.00
CA ILE A 371 -20.89 -6.02 -10.84
C ILE A 371 -19.96 -7.23 -10.83
N LEU A 372 -18.92 -7.18 -9.99
CA LEU A 372 -17.85 -8.16 -9.93
C LEU A 372 -18.24 -9.39 -9.13
N GLU A 373 -18.90 -9.16 -7.99
CA GLU A 373 -19.43 -10.21 -7.09
C GLU A 373 -20.84 -9.83 -6.67
N LEU A 374 -21.68 -10.84 -6.51
CA LEU A 374 -23.07 -10.71 -6.04
C LEU A 374 -23.42 -11.94 -5.23
N ASP A 375 -24.15 -11.77 -4.15
CA ASP A 375 -24.85 -12.89 -3.52
C ASP A 375 -26.07 -13.25 -4.39
N GLU A 376 -25.91 -14.21 -5.27
CA GLU A 376 -26.94 -14.61 -6.24
C GLU A 376 -28.17 -15.25 -5.55
N THR A 377 -28.01 -15.73 -4.32
CA THR A 377 -29.08 -16.40 -3.57
C THR A 377 -30.01 -15.42 -2.87
N SER A 378 -29.47 -14.48 -2.07
CA SER A 378 -30.30 -13.55 -1.27
C SER A 378 -30.13 -12.09 -1.68
N TYR A 379 -29.20 -11.78 -2.60
CA TYR A 379 -28.87 -10.41 -3.00
C TYR A 379 -28.48 -9.54 -1.80
N SER A 380 -27.80 -10.11 -0.80
CA SER A 380 -27.46 -9.44 0.44
C SER A 380 -26.23 -8.55 0.33
N TYR A 381 -25.30 -8.84 -0.61
CA TYR A 381 -24.13 -8.03 -0.90
C TYR A 381 -23.83 -7.97 -2.40
N ALA A 382 -23.12 -6.92 -2.80
CA ALA A 382 -22.55 -6.77 -4.15
C ALA A 382 -21.19 -6.07 -4.08
N VAL A 383 -20.28 -6.44 -4.99
CA VAL A 383 -19.01 -5.75 -5.19
C VAL A 383 -19.03 -5.11 -6.56
N ILE A 384 -18.76 -3.81 -6.60
CA ILE A 384 -18.80 -3.02 -7.81
C ILE A 384 -17.40 -2.50 -8.11
N GLY A 385 -16.98 -2.65 -9.34
CA GLY A 385 -15.70 -2.11 -9.84
C GLY A 385 -15.87 -1.37 -11.15
N SER A 386 -14.76 -0.81 -11.62
CA SER A 386 -14.66 -0.21 -12.96
C SER A 386 -13.56 -0.93 -13.76
N ASN A 387 -13.39 -0.55 -15.05
CA ASN A 387 -12.28 -1.05 -15.88
C ASN A 387 -10.91 -0.44 -15.48
N SER A 388 -10.85 0.27 -14.37
CA SER A 388 -9.63 0.90 -13.85
C SER A 388 -9.33 0.44 -12.42
N TYR A 389 -8.07 0.60 -11.98
CA TYR A 389 -7.65 0.35 -10.59
C TYR A 389 -8.30 1.26 -9.55
N LYS A 390 -9.00 2.34 -9.98
CA LYS A 390 -9.30 3.48 -9.11
C LYS A 390 -10.58 3.33 -8.32
N TYR A 391 -11.50 2.48 -8.77
CA TYR A 391 -12.85 2.46 -8.23
C TYR A 391 -13.25 1.05 -7.81
N LEU A 392 -13.65 0.93 -6.57
CA LEU A 392 -14.18 -0.29 -5.98
C LEU A 392 -15.13 0.08 -4.86
N TRP A 393 -16.30 -0.56 -4.81
CA TRP A 393 -17.29 -0.42 -3.75
C TRP A 393 -17.75 -1.81 -3.29
N ILE A 394 -17.99 -1.93 -2.00
CA ILE A 394 -18.71 -3.07 -1.41
C ILE A 394 -20.03 -2.55 -0.89
N LEU A 395 -21.11 -3.08 -1.42
CA LEU A 395 -22.47 -2.74 -1.07
C LEU A 395 -23.11 -3.87 -0.27
N SER A 396 -23.98 -3.54 0.68
CA SER A 396 -24.75 -4.52 1.47
C SER A 396 -26.19 -4.05 1.65
N ARG A 397 -27.11 -4.99 1.84
CA ARG A 397 -28.51 -4.69 2.20
C ARG A 397 -28.65 -4.23 3.66
N SER A 398 -27.65 -4.49 4.48
CA SER A 398 -27.59 -3.99 5.85
C SER A 398 -26.41 -3.02 6.05
N PRO A 399 -26.49 -2.10 7.04
CA PRO A 399 -25.39 -1.18 7.33
C PRO A 399 -24.08 -1.89 7.72
N HIS A 400 -24.18 -3.09 8.23
CA HIS A 400 -23.04 -3.90 8.68
C HIS A 400 -22.97 -5.20 7.89
N LEU A 401 -21.77 -5.54 7.46
CA LEU A 401 -21.48 -6.81 6.79
C LEU A 401 -21.05 -7.85 7.84
N LYS A 402 -21.58 -9.08 7.75
CA LYS A 402 -21.15 -10.18 8.62
C LYS A 402 -19.65 -10.46 8.40
N ASP A 403 -18.93 -10.77 9.46
CA ASP A 403 -17.48 -10.99 9.39
C ASP A 403 -17.07 -12.11 8.42
N GLU A 404 -17.84 -13.21 8.37
CA GLU A 404 -17.57 -14.30 7.44
C GLU A 404 -17.67 -13.83 5.97
N VAL A 405 -18.71 -13.03 5.66
CA VAL A 405 -18.91 -12.45 4.32
C VAL A 405 -17.79 -11.45 4.00
N LYS A 406 -17.42 -10.61 4.97
CA LYS A 406 -16.29 -9.68 4.83
C LYS A 406 -15.01 -10.43 4.48
N GLN A 407 -14.63 -11.46 5.22
CA GLN A 407 -13.43 -12.25 4.96
C GLN A 407 -13.48 -12.98 3.61
N LEU A 408 -14.66 -13.50 3.24
CA LEU A 408 -14.89 -14.11 1.92
C LEU A 408 -14.63 -13.11 0.79
N LEU A 409 -15.20 -11.91 0.89
CA LEU A 409 -15.04 -10.85 -0.13
C LEU A 409 -13.60 -10.35 -0.22
N LEU A 410 -12.92 -10.17 0.90
CA LEU A 410 -11.49 -9.80 0.91
C LEU A 410 -10.65 -10.82 0.15
N LYS A 411 -10.82 -12.12 0.41
CA LYS A 411 -10.11 -13.20 -0.31
C LYS A 411 -10.42 -13.19 -1.81
N LYS A 412 -11.69 -12.99 -2.20
CA LYS A 412 -12.07 -12.90 -3.62
C LYS A 412 -11.43 -11.69 -4.30
N LEU A 413 -11.42 -10.53 -3.65
CA LEU A 413 -10.81 -9.30 -4.18
C LEU A 413 -9.30 -9.41 -4.32
N GLU A 414 -8.61 -9.99 -3.35
CA GLU A 414 -7.17 -10.30 -3.45
C GLU A 414 -6.88 -11.21 -4.65
N LYS A 415 -7.66 -12.29 -4.84
CA LYS A 415 -7.53 -13.19 -5.99
C LYS A 415 -7.75 -12.48 -7.32
N ARG A 416 -8.63 -11.49 -7.38
CA ARG A 416 -8.86 -10.63 -8.55
C ARG A 416 -7.74 -9.61 -8.77
N GLY A 417 -6.79 -9.46 -7.84
CA GLY A 417 -5.67 -8.52 -7.91
C GLY A 417 -5.98 -7.12 -7.38
N TYR A 418 -7.11 -6.91 -6.68
CA TYR A 418 -7.39 -5.66 -5.98
C TYR A 418 -6.54 -5.50 -4.73
N ASP A 419 -6.14 -4.26 -4.43
CA ASP A 419 -5.41 -3.93 -3.20
C ASP A 419 -6.40 -3.67 -2.05
N ILE A 420 -6.68 -4.70 -1.26
CA ILE A 420 -7.65 -4.62 -0.15
C ILE A 420 -7.23 -3.63 0.95
N SER A 421 -5.95 -3.25 1.03
CA SER A 421 -5.46 -2.24 1.97
C SER A 421 -5.91 -0.81 1.62
N GLN A 422 -6.49 -0.61 0.42
CA GLN A 422 -7.10 0.66 -0.01
C GLN A 422 -8.56 0.81 0.40
N LEU A 423 -9.20 -0.26 0.90
CA LEU A 423 -10.60 -0.21 1.30
C LEU A 423 -10.78 0.65 2.55
N LEU A 424 -11.57 1.70 2.40
CA LEU A 424 -12.10 2.49 3.51
C LEU A 424 -13.39 1.85 3.98
N TRP A 425 -13.38 1.28 5.18
CA TRP A 425 -14.58 0.69 5.79
C TRP A 425 -15.41 1.79 6.42
N MET A 426 -16.70 1.79 6.13
CA MET A 426 -17.67 2.68 6.78
C MET A 426 -17.90 2.22 8.21
N LYS A 427 -18.01 3.20 9.12
CA LYS A 427 -18.30 2.97 10.53
C LYS A 427 -19.79 2.84 10.76
#